data_f8d6c7b1d7bc695675a1ffafe5c5324e
#
_entry.id   f8d6c7b1d7bc695675a1ffafe5c5324e
#
_cell.length_a   1.000
_cell.length_b   1.000
_cell.length_c   1.000
_cell.angle_alpha   90.00
_cell.angle_beta   90.00
_cell.angle_gamma   90.00
#
_symmetry.space_group_name_H-M   'P 1'
#
loop_
_entity.id
_entity.type
_entity.pdbx_description
1 polymer ?
#
loop_
_entity_poly.entity_id
_entity_poly.type
_entity_poly.pdbx_seq_one_letter_code
_entity_poly.pdbx_strand_id
1 'polypeptide(L)'
;MAQDGRTRQQRAVATRAAIIDAAAGEFDEHGYLGTSMDAVAERAGLTKGALYFHFTSKADLAGAVIARQHEVSRQYGEAAATRGTTPLEVLMWMSQGLASQMIHEVVVSAGIRLSTDTAAAGVARRNPYTDWMQVAAELVRQGIEAGEIDSAWDPQLIGRVVVPAYTGAQTVSDVLADRADLYDRLRELWTVLLAAIVTDRMRPEIPRLVALIAPLATED
;
A
#
# COMPACT_ATOMS: atom_id res chain seq x y z
N MET A 1 -36.61 -12.17 16.96
CA MET A 1 -35.40 -13.01 16.87
C MET A 1 -34.44 -12.66 15.74
N ALA A 2 -34.86 -12.25 14.53
CA ALA A 2 -33.93 -11.87 13.43
C ALA A 2 -33.14 -10.55 13.67
N GLN A 3 -33.66 -9.60 14.41
CA GLN A 3 -33.07 -8.31 14.70
C GLN A 3 -31.90 -8.41 15.69
N ASP A 4 -31.99 -9.29 16.67
CA ASP A 4 -30.96 -9.52 17.70
C ASP A 4 -29.71 -10.18 17.12
N GLY A 5 -29.88 -11.12 16.18
CA GLY A 5 -28.77 -11.75 15.45
C GLY A 5 -27.98 -10.76 14.60
N ARG A 6 -28.62 -9.82 13.90
CA ARG A 6 -27.94 -8.76 13.11
C ARG A 6 -27.10 -7.85 13.99
N THR A 7 -27.65 -7.43 15.12
CA THR A 7 -26.96 -6.54 16.07
C THR A 7 -25.70 -7.21 16.65
N ARG A 8 -25.79 -8.52 16.98
CA ARG A 8 -24.64 -9.29 17.48
C ARG A 8 -23.56 -9.46 16.41
N GLN A 9 -23.94 -9.75 15.18
CA GLN A 9 -23.00 -9.90 14.07
C GLN A 9 -22.31 -8.56 13.75
N GLN A 10 -23.05 -7.43 13.74
CA GLN A 10 -22.49 -6.10 13.53
C GLN A 10 -21.48 -5.72 14.63
N ARG A 11 -21.78 -6.03 15.90
CA ARG A 11 -20.83 -5.80 17.00
C ARG A 11 -19.57 -6.66 16.84
N ALA A 12 -19.67 -7.91 16.43
CA ALA A 12 -18.51 -8.78 16.21
C ALA A 12 -17.62 -8.24 15.07
N VAL A 13 -18.21 -7.76 13.98
CA VAL A 13 -17.49 -7.13 12.86
C VAL A 13 -16.78 -5.85 13.32
N ALA A 14 -17.47 -4.97 14.05
CA ALA A 14 -16.90 -3.74 14.58
C ALA A 14 -15.74 -4.02 15.57
N THR A 15 -15.91 -5.00 16.46
CA THR A 15 -14.85 -5.41 17.40
C THR A 15 -13.63 -5.96 16.65
N ARG A 16 -13.86 -6.79 15.62
CA ARG A 16 -12.77 -7.32 14.80
C ARG A 16 -12.00 -6.22 14.08
N ALA A 17 -12.69 -5.21 13.55
CA ALA A 17 -12.05 -4.05 12.92
C ALA A 17 -11.21 -3.26 13.93
N ALA A 18 -11.75 -2.95 15.10
CA ALA A 18 -11.02 -2.25 16.17
C ALA A 18 -9.76 -3.00 16.62
N ILE A 19 -9.80 -4.35 16.66
CA ILE A 19 -8.60 -5.16 16.96
C ILE A 19 -7.56 -5.01 15.84
N ILE A 20 -7.96 -5.02 14.57
CA ILE A 20 -7.05 -4.85 13.44
C ILE A 20 -6.38 -3.45 13.49
N ASP A 21 -7.15 -2.40 13.79
CA ASP A 21 -6.63 -1.04 13.89
C ASP A 21 -5.63 -0.90 15.06
N ALA A 22 -5.95 -1.47 16.22
CA ALA A 22 -5.03 -1.52 17.36
C ALA A 22 -3.75 -2.30 17.04
N ALA A 23 -3.89 -3.44 16.37
CA ALA A 23 -2.75 -4.26 15.94
C ALA A 23 -1.88 -3.54 14.90
N ALA A 24 -2.50 -2.81 13.99
CA ALA A 24 -1.76 -1.99 13.03
C ALA A 24 -0.87 -0.98 13.76
N GLY A 25 -1.38 -0.27 14.77
CA GLY A 25 -0.57 0.63 15.58
C GLY A 25 0.60 -0.08 16.28
N GLU A 26 0.36 -1.24 16.89
CA GLU A 26 1.41 -2.00 17.56
C GLU A 26 2.48 -2.51 16.57
N PHE A 27 2.08 -3.01 15.41
CA PHE A 27 3.02 -3.47 14.39
C PHE A 27 3.79 -2.32 13.74
N ASP A 28 3.16 -1.17 13.57
CA ASP A 28 3.81 0.01 13.00
C ASP A 28 4.89 0.57 13.93
N GLU A 29 4.60 0.64 15.23
CA GLU A 29 5.53 1.17 16.23
C GLU A 29 6.65 0.17 16.58
N HIS A 30 6.33 -1.12 16.76
CA HIS A 30 7.22 -2.11 17.37
C HIS A 30 7.67 -3.23 16.41
N GLY A 31 7.14 -3.28 15.21
CA GLY A 31 7.40 -4.36 14.24
C GLY A 31 6.79 -5.70 14.65
N TYR A 32 6.97 -6.72 13.80
CA TYR A 32 6.37 -8.04 14.08
C TYR A 32 6.89 -8.67 15.37
N LEU A 33 8.20 -8.66 15.61
CA LEU A 33 8.77 -9.32 16.79
C LEU A 33 8.44 -8.59 18.09
N GLY A 34 8.46 -7.26 18.09
CA GLY A 34 8.22 -6.43 19.28
C GLY A 34 6.75 -6.40 19.73
N THR A 35 5.82 -6.72 18.86
CA THR A 35 4.39 -6.75 19.18
C THR A 35 3.98 -8.01 19.93
N SER A 36 3.13 -7.88 20.96
CA SER A 36 2.51 -8.99 21.68
C SER A 36 0.99 -8.94 21.57
N MET A 37 0.33 -10.12 21.66
CA MET A 37 -1.14 -10.19 21.71
C MET A 37 -1.72 -9.44 22.92
N ASP A 38 -0.98 -9.37 24.02
CA ASP A 38 -1.39 -8.66 25.22
C ASP A 38 -1.41 -7.15 25.02
N ALA A 39 -0.35 -6.59 24.41
CA ALA A 39 -0.28 -5.17 24.06
C ALA A 39 -1.41 -4.77 23.09
N VAL A 40 -1.69 -5.60 22.09
CA VAL A 40 -2.82 -5.35 21.18
C VAL A 40 -4.17 -5.38 21.91
N ALA A 41 -4.40 -6.33 22.84
CA ALA A 41 -5.64 -6.36 23.62
C ALA A 41 -5.80 -5.09 24.47
N GLU A 42 -4.73 -4.66 25.13
CA GLU A 42 -4.69 -3.43 25.93
C GLU A 42 -4.98 -2.19 25.08
N ARG A 43 -4.30 -2.04 23.94
CA ARG A 43 -4.51 -0.92 22.99
C ARG A 43 -5.94 -0.89 22.45
N ALA A 44 -6.54 -2.07 22.20
CA ALA A 44 -7.93 -2.20 21.74
C ALA A 44 -8.97 -1.99 22.86
N GLY A 45 -8.56 -1.86 24.13
CA GLY A 45 -9.47 -1.78 25.28
C GLY A 45 -10.25 -3.07 25.53
N LEU A 46 -9.68 -4.23 25.19
CA LEU A 46 -10.33 -5.53 25.25
C LEU A 46 -9.64 -6.47 26.24
N THR A 47 -10.40 -7.49 26.71
CA THR A 47 -9.79 -8.60 27.45
C THR A 47 -9.04 -9.53 26.51
N LYS A 48 -7.98 -10.23 27.01
CA LYS A 48 -7.28 -11.28 26.27
C LYS A 48 -8.25 -12.31 25.67
N GLY A 49 -9.25 -12.75 26.43
CA GLY A 49 -10.24 -13.72 25.96
C GLY A 49 -11.06 -13.19 24.77
N ALA A 50 -11.42 -11.91 24.78
CA ALA A 50 -12.11 -11.28 23.65
C ALA A 50 -11.23 -11.20 22.41
N LEU A 51 -9.94 -10.88 22.56
CA LEU A 51 -8.98 -10.88 21.44
C LEU A 51 -8.83 -12.30 20.85
N TYR A 52 -8.56 -13.30 21.70
CA TYR A 52 -8.37 -14.69 21.25
C TYR A 52 -9.63 -15.34 20.66
N PHE A 53 -10.81 -14.80 20.93
CA PHE A 53 -12.04 -15.18 20.24
C PHE A 53 -12.01 -14.79 18.74
N HIS A 54 -11.35 -13.67 18.39
CA HIS A 54 -11.28 -13.16 17.03
C HIS A 54 -10.03 -13.60 16.28
N PHE A 55 -8.88 -13.74 16.96
CA PHE A 55 -7.59 -14.07 16.37
C PHE A 55 -6.83 -15.07 17.21
N THR A 56 -6.49 -16.19 16.61
CA THR A 56 -5.88 -17.33 17.32
C THR A 56 -4.39 -17.16 17.58
N SER A 57 -3.73 -16.29 16.85
CA SER A 57 -2.28 -16.05 16.94
C SER A 57 -1.89 -14.67 16.44
N LYS A 58 -0.66 -14.25 16.79
CA LYS A 58 -0.05 -13.03 16.24
C LYS A 58 0.09 -13.10 14.72
N ALA A 59 0.37 -14.27 14.17
CA ALA A 59 0.45 -14.47 12.72
C ALA A 59 -0.91 -14.29 12.03
N ASP A 60 -1.98 -14.82 12.63
CA ASP A 60 -3.36 -14.64 12.14
C ASP A 60 -3.73 -13.14 12.14
N LEU A 61 -3.40 -12.44 13.21
CA LEU A 61 -3.64 -11.02 13.36
C LEU A 61 -2.82 -10.17 12.35
N ALA A 62 -1.53 -10.47 12.18
CA ALA A 62 -0.69 -9.79 11.19
C ALA A 62 -1.18 -10.04 9.76
N GLY A 63 -1.62 -11.26 9.45
CA GLY A 63 -2.26 -11.57 8.17
C GLY A 63 -3.53 -10.75 7.92
N ALA A 64 -4.30 -10.47 8.96
CA ALA A 64 -5.49 -9.62 8.84
C ALA A 64 -5.13 -8.14 8.62
N VAL A 65 -4.07 -7.63 9.23
CA VAL A 65 -3.54 -6.26 8.98
C VAL A 65 -3.08 -6.14 7.53
N ILE A 66 -2.28 -7.09 7.02
CA ILE A 66 -1.84 -7.12 5.61
C ILE A 66 -3.03 -7.16 4.65
N ALA A 67 -4.05 -7.99 4.94
CA ALA A 67 -5.25 -8.09 4.11
C ALA A 67 -6.05 -6.76 4.11
N ARG A 68 -6.14 -6.09 5.26
CA ARG A 68 -6.80 -4.79 5.37
C ARG A 68 -6.06 -3.70 4.62
N GLN A 69 -4.73 -3.65 4.75
CA GLN A 69 -3.88 -2.77 3.97
C GLN A 69 -4.11 -2.95 2.46
N HIS A 70 -4.09 -4.22 2.01
CA HIS A 70 -4.28 -4.51 0.59
C HIS A 70 -5.65 -4.04 0.07
N GLU A 71 -6.71 -4.22 0.86
CA GLU A 71 -8.06 -3.74 0.51
C GLU A 71 -8.12 -2.22 0.42
N VAL A 72 -7.52 -1.50 1.38
CA VAL A 72 -7.42 -0.04 1.35
C VAL A 72 -6.65 0.43 0.11
N SER A 73 -5.47 -0.15 -0.15
CA SER A 73 -4.66 0.22 -1.32
C SER A 73 -5.36 -0.09 -2.65
N ARG A 74 -6.16 -1.15 -2.73
CA ARG A 74 -6.97 -1.47 -3.92
C ARG A 74 -8.03 -0.41 -4.20
N GLN A 75 -8.73 0.08 -3.18
CA GLN A 75 -9.74 1.15 -3.32
C GLN A 75 -9.11 2.45 -3.85
N TYR A 76 -7.92 2.79 -3.40
CA TYR A 76 -7.17 3.94 -3.94
C TYR A 76 -6.69 3.69 -5.37
N GLY A 77 -6.31 2.47 -5.71
CA GLY A 77 -5.98 2.09 -7.09
C GLY A 77 -7.15 2.27 -8.04
N GLU A 78 -8.36 1.90 -7.61
CA GLU A 78 -9.60 2.13 -8.37
C GLU A 78 -9.90 3.63 -8.54
N ALA A 79 -9.70 4.43 -7.48
CA ALA A 79 -9.83 5.88 -7.57
C ALA A 79 -8.78 6.50 -8.51
N ALA A 80 -7.54 6.03 -8.49
CA ALA A 80 -6.49 6.45 -9.42
C ALA A 80 -6.85 6.14 -10.87
N ALA A 81 -7.42 4.96 -11.14
CA ALA A 81 -7.90 4.56 -12.47
C ALA A 81 -9.04 5.45 -12.99
N THR A 82 -9.85 6.00 -12.08
CA THR A 82 -10.91 6.95 -12.45
C THR A 82 -10.37 8.36 -12.69
N ARG A 83 -9.29 8.74 -12.01
CA ARG A 83 -8.70 10.09 -12.07
C ARG A 83 -7.74 10.26 -13.24
N GLY A 84 -6.94 9.25 -13.57
CA GLY A 84 -6.00 9.27 -14.68
C GLY A 84 -6.72 9.13 -16.02
N THR A 85 -6.31 9.94 -17.00
CA THR A 85 -6.85 9.89 -18.37
C THR A 85 -6.01 9.03 -19.29
N THR A 86 -4.78 8.74 -18.90
CA THR A 86 -3.85 7.89 -19.64
C THR A 86 -3.19 6.86 -18.71
N PRO A 87 -2.67 5.72 -19.23
CA PRO A 87 -1.99 4.71 -18.44
C PRO A 87 -0.85 5.25 -17.57
N LEU A 88 -0.03 6.17 -18.09
CA LEU A 88 1.05 6.80 -17.31
C LEU A 88 0.50 7.69 -16.20
N GLU A 89 -0.58 8.44 -16.44
CA GLU A 89 -1.24 9.23 -15.39
C GLU A 89 -1.79 8.34 -14.29
N VAL A 90 -2.41 7.21 -14.63
CA VAL A 90 -2.90 6.23 -13.64
C VAL A 90 -1.74 5.71 -12.77
N LEU A 91 -0.58 5.37 -13.37
CA LEU A 91 0.62 4.98 -12.61
C LEU A 91 1.09 6.07 -11.65
N MET A 92 1.09 7.33 -12.08
CA MET A 92 1.48 8.46 -11.22
C MET A 92 0.48 8.65 -10.06
N TRP A 93 -0.83 8.59 -10.34
CA TRP A 93 -1.85 8.68 -9.32
C TRP A 93 -1.83 7.51 -8.33
N MET A 94 -1.53 6.29 -8.79
CA MET A 94 -1.33 5.14 -7.90
C MET A 94 -0.11 5.34 -7.00
N SER A 95 0.99 5.84 -7.56
CA SER A 95 2.20 6.16 -6.78
C SER A 95 1.95 7.23 -5.74
N GLN A 96 1.26 8.31 -6.11
CA GLN A 96 0.88 9.39 -5.21
C GLN A 96 -0.07 8.88 -4.11
N GLY A 97 -1.10 8.10 -4.50
CA GLY A 97 -2.09 7.58 -3.56
C GLY A 97 -1.47 6.64 -2.52
N LEU A 98 -0.55 5.74 -2.92
CA LEU A 98 0.15 4.88 -1.99
C LEU A 98 1.05 5.67 -1.02
N ALA A 99 1.77 6.68 -1.51
CA ALA A 99 2.58 7.56 -0.66
C ALA A 99 1.71 8.28 0.39
N SER A 100 0.57 8.83 -0.04
CA SER A 100 -0.39 9.47 0.85
C SER A 100 -0.91 8.53 1.94
N GLN A 101 -1.30 7.31 1.55
CA GLN A 101 -1.77 6.29 2.50
C GLN A 101 -0.69 5.91 3.52
N MET A 102 0.56 5.74 3.07
CA MET A 102 1.68 5.38 3.95
C MET A 102 1.99 6.45 5.00
N ILE A 103 1.71 7.71 4.69
CA ILE A 103 1.91 8.84 5.59
C ILE A 103 0.72 9.00 6.55
N HIS A 104 -0.50 8.77 6.09
CA HIS A 104 -1.70 9.15 6.84
C HIS A 104 -2.51 7.96 7.38
N GLU A 105 -2.25 6.73 6.93
CA GLU A 105 -3.02 5.55 7.33
C GLU A 105 -2.14 4.47 7.97
N VAL A 106 -2.19 4.39 9.29
CA VAL A 106 -1.38 3.46 10.10
C VAL A 106 -1.52 2.00 9.61
N VAL A 107 -2.72 1.58 9.21
CA VAL A 107 -2.93 0.21 8.71
C VAL A 107 -2.17 -0.05 7.41
N VAL A 108 -1.97 0.97 6.58
CA VAL A 108 -1.20 0.84 5.33
C VAL A 108 0.29 0.79 5.64
N SER A 109 0.79 1.69 6.47
CA SER A 109 2.17 1.67 6.94
C SER A 109 2.54 0.32 7.57
N ALA A 110 1.76 -0.13 8.55
CA ALA A 110 1.94 -1.41 9.24
C ALA A 110 1.90 -2.62 8.28
N GLY A 111 0.93 -2.65 7.39
CA GLY A 111 0.78 -3.76 6.43
C GLY A 111 1.93 -3.87 5.45
N ILE A 112 2.46 -2.74 4.96
CA ILE A 112 3.64 -2.70 4.10
C ILE A 112 4.89 -3.13 4.89
N ARG A 113 5.07 -2.61 6.10
CA ARG A 113 6.17 -3.02 6.99
C ARG A 113 6.15 -4.53 7.25
N LEU A 114 5.00 -5.09 7.62
CA LEU A 114 4.84 -6.54 7.81
C LEU A 114 5.14 -7.34 6.54
N SER A 115 4.79 -6.82 5.36
CA SER A 115 5.03 -7.51 4.09
C SER A 115 6.50 -7.56 3.68
N THR A 116 7.34 -6.65 4.22
CA THR A 116 8.79 -6.60 4.00
C THR A 116 9.59 -7.20 5.16
N ASP A 117 8.98 -7.42 6.32
CA ASP A 117 9.64 -7.97 7.51
C ASP A 117 9.89 -9.48 7.33
N THR A 118 11.15 -9.89 7.35
CA THR A 118 11.54 -11.30 7.24
C THR A 118 11.03 -12.15 8.40
N ALA A 119 10.81 -11.56 9.58
CA ALA A 119 10.22 -12.24 10.72
C ALA A 119 8.71 -12.50 10.55
N ALA A 120 8.04 -11.77 9.68
CA ALA A 120 6.66 -11.99 9.28
C ALA A 120 6.53 -12.77 7.97
N ALA A 121 7.63 -13.32 7.43
CA ALA A 121 7.63 -14.05 6.17
C ALA A 121 6.64 -15.23 6.22
N GLY A 122 5.81 -15.36 5.19
CA GLY A 122 4.79 -16.42 5.10
C GLY A 122 3.50 -16.17 5.88
N VAL A 123 3.36 -15.06 6.61
CA VAL A 123 2.12 -14.70 7.32
C VAL A 123 0.97 -14.42 6.35
N ALA A 124 1.24 -13.72 5.24
CA ALA A 124 0.25 -13.45 4.22
C ALA A 124 -0.01 -14.70 3.36
N ARG A 125 -1.28 -15.06 3.17
CA ARG A 125 -1.68 -16.17 2.27
C ARG A 125 -1.35 -15.88 0.81
N ARG A 126 -1.39 -14.62 0.40
CA ARG A 126 -1.02 -14.11 -0.92
C ARG A 126 -0.12 -12.90 -0.71
N ASN A 127 1.01 -12.86 -1.42
CA ASN A 127 1.93 -11.76 -1.30
C ASN A 127 1.43 -10.56 -2.11
N PRO A 128 1.13 -9.40 -1.50
CA PRO A 128 0.60 -8.23 -2.18
C PRO A 128 1.51 -7.73 -3.31
N TYR A 129 2.82 -7.93 -3.19
CA TYR A 129 3.80 -7.52 -4.22
C TYR A 129 3.56 -8.18 -5.57
N THR A 130 3.12 -9.46 -5.58
CA THR A 130 2.78 -10.14 -6.84
C THR A 130 1.64 -9.43 -7.56
N ASP A 131 0.61 -9.03 -6.82
CA ASP A 131 -0.56 -8.34 -7.38
C ASP A 131 -0.17 -6.93 -7.88
N TRP A 132 0.62 -6.19 -7.12
CA TRP A 132 1.10 -4.86 -7.54
C TRP A 132 1.99 -4.92 -8.78
N MET A 133 2.89 -5.89 -8.88
CA MET A 133 3.70 -6.09 -10.09
C MET A 133 2.84 -6.42 -11.31
N GLN A 134 1.76 -7.20 -11.14
CA GLN A 134 0.82 -7.50 -12.22
C GLN A 134 0.03 -6.26 -12.66
N VAL A 135 -0.46 -5.45 -11.72
CA VAL A 135 -1.15 -4.19 -12.03
C VAL A 135 -0.23 -3.22 -12.75
N ALA A 136 1.01 -3.06 -12.28
CA ALA A 136 1.99 -2.21 -12.96
C ALA A 136 2.29 -2.71 -14.38
N ALA A 137 2.48 -4.02 -14.56
CA ALA A 137 2.71 -4.63 -15.88
C ALA A 137 1.52 -4.41 -16.84
N GLU A 138 0.29 -4.51 -16.33
CA GLU A 138 -0.91 -4.27 -17.13
C GLU A 138 -1.01 -2.80 -17.59
N LEU A 139 -0.70 -1.84 -16.70
CA LEU A 139 -0.68 -0.42 -17.07
C LEU A 139 0.46 -0.09 -18.05
N VAL A 140 1.61 -0.73 -17.93
CA VAL A 140 2.70 -0.62 -18.92
C VAL A 140 2.25 -1.18 -20.26
N ARG A 141 1.57 -2.33 -20.32
CA ARG A 141 1.02 -2.88 -21.57
C ARG A 141 0.05 -1.90 -22.23
N GLN A 142 -0.86 -1.32 -21.47
CA GLN A 142 -1.80 -0.30 -21.96
C GLN A 142 -1.05 0.96 -22.44
N GLY A 143 0.01 1.38 -21.73
CA GLY A 143 0.85 2.50 -22.14
C GLY A 143 1.59 2.24 -23.46
N ILE A 144 2.02 1.02 -23.73
CA ILE A 144 2.59 0.60 -25.02
C ILE A 144 1.51 0.71 -26.12
N GLU A 145 0.32 0.19 -25.88
CA GLU A 145 -0.80 0.26 -26.84
C GLU A 145 -1.24 1.71 -27.12
N ALA A 146 -1.17 2.59 -26.12
CA ALA A 146 -1.44 4.02 -26.29
C ALA A 146 -0.29 4.80 -26.92
N GLY A 147 0.87 4.17 -27.16
CA GLY A 147 2.08 4.82 -27.69
C GLY A 147 2.75 5.77 -26.70
N GLU A 148 2.51 5.60 -25.40
CA GLU A 148 3.16 6.36 -24.33
C GLU A 148 4.50 5.73 -23.93
N ILE A 149 4.57 4.41 -23.89
CA ILE A 149 5.75 3.61 -23.52
C ILE A 149 6.31 2.95 -24.79
N ASP A 150 7.63 2.87 -24.87
CA ASP A 150 8.32 2.24 -26.00
C ASP A 150 8.01 0.73 -26.03
N SER A 151 7.60 0.23 -27.18
CA SER A 151 7.23 -1.16 -27.42
C SER A 151 8.39 -2.16 -27.30
N ALA A 152 9.62 -1.68 -27.20
CA ALA A 152 10.79 -2.53 -26.93
C ALA A 152 10.81 -3.09 -25.51
N TRP A 153 10.02 -2.53 -24.59
CA TRP A 153 10.00 -2.97 -23.20
C TRP A 153 9.01 -4.14 -22.97
N ASP A 154 9.46 -5.14 -22.21
CA ASP A 154 8.58 -6.17 -21.66
C ASP A 154 7.80 -5.61 -20.46
N PRO A 155 6.44 -5.57 -20.52
CA PRO A 155 5.61 -5.08 -19.41
C PRO A 155 5.88 -5.79 -18.08
N GLN A 156 6.13 -7.11 -18.12
CA GLN A 156 6.41 -7.89 -16.92
C GLN A 156 7.75 -7.52 -16.30
N LEU A 157 8.75 -7.22 -17.13
CA LEU A 157 10.03 -6.72 -16.64
C LEU A 157 9.86 -5.38 -15.92
N ILE A 158 9.15 -4.42 -16.54
CA ILE A 158 8.94 -3.11 -15.93
C ILE A 158 8.16 -3.22 -14.62
N GLY A 159 7.10 -4.05 -14.55
CA GLY A 159 6.38 -4.29 -13.30
C GLY A 159 7.28 -4.83 -12.18
N ARG A 160 8.20 -5.76 -12.53
CA ARG A 160 9.21 -6.31 -11.59
C ARG A 160 10.29 -5.31 -11.20
N VAL A 161 10.50 -4.24 -11.93
CA VAL A 161 11.45 -3.16 -11.60
C VAL A 161 10.78 -2.06 -10.79
N VAL A 162 9.63 -1.57 -11.24
CA VAL A 162 8.92 -0.44 -10.63
C VAL A 162 8.57 -0.71 -9.17
N VAL A 163 7.96 -1.86 -8.87
CA VAL A 163 7.46 -2.14 -7.52
C VAL A 163 8.60 -2.28 -6.49
N PRO A 164 9.67 -3.05 -6.73
CA PRO A 164 10.82 -3.07 -5.82
C PRO A 164 11.54 -1.73 -5.70
N ALA A 165 11.66 -0.96 -6.80
CA ALA A 165 12.27 0.36 -6.76
C ALA A 165 11.46 1.34 -5.90
N TYR A 166 10.14 1.34 -6.02
CA TYR A 166 9.23 2.09 -5.15
C TYR A 166 9.40 1.65 -3.68
N THR A 167 9.42 0.35 -3.42
CA THR A 167 9.63 -0.21 -2.08
C THR A 167 10.97 0.23 -1.48
N GLY A 168 12.03 0.24 -2.28
CA GLY A 168 13.33 0.75 -1.84
C GLY A 168 13.29 2.24 -1.51
N ALA A 169 12.70 3.06 -2.36
CA ALA A 169 12.58 4.50 -2.15
C ALA A 169 11.81 4.82 -0.86
N GLN A 170 10.66 4.16 -0.63
CA GLN A 170 9.87 4.38 0.58
C GLN A 170 10.57 3.87 1.85
N THR A 171 11.26 2.73 1.78
CA THR A 171 12.00 2.19 2.93
C THR A 171 13.14 3.11 3.34
N VAL A 172 13.88 3.64 2.36
CA VAL A 172 14.97 4.60 2.61
C VAL A 172 14.44 5.92 3.16
N SER A 173 13.31 6.41 2.63
CA SER A 173 12.62 7.60 3.15
C SER A 173 12.18 7.42 4.60
N ASP A 174 11.58 6.27 4.94
CA ASP A 174 11.17 5.93 6.29
C ASP A 174 12.36 5.97 7.27
N VAL A 175 13.46 5.29 6.93
CA VAL A 175 14.64 5.17 7.78
C VAL A 175 15.40 6.49 7.98
N LEU A 176 15.51 7.31 6.92
CA LEU A 176 16.34 8.51 6.94
C LEU A 176 15.58 9.78 7.32
N ALA A 177 14.28 9.86 7.05
CA ALA A 177 13.51 11.09 7.11
C ALA A 177 12.09 10.93 7.68
N ASP A 178 11.76 9.77 8.27
CA ASP A 178 10.41 9.48 8.76
C ASP A 178 9.34 9.84 7.69
N ARG A 179 9.64 9.48 6.45
CA ARG A 179 8.83 9.74 5.24
C ARG A 179 8.63 11.21 4.86
N ALA A 180 9.29 12.16 5.51
CA ALA A 180 9.13 13.58 5.20
C ALA A 180 9.56 13.93 3.77
N ASP A 181 10.48 13.17 3.17
CA ASP A 181 10.99 13.34 1.80
C ASP A 181 10.40 12.33 0.79
N LEU A 182 9.37 11.55 1.16
CA LEU A 182 8.87 10.45 0.34
C LEU A 182 8.40 10.91 -1.05
N TYR A 183 7.65 12.01 -1.14
CA TYR A 183 7.18 12.52 -2.42
C TYR A 183 8.34 12.97 -3.32
N ASP A 184 9.39 13.59 -2.75
CA ASP A 184 10.57 14.01 -3.50
C ASP A 184 11.32 12.81 -4.08
N ARG A 185 11.57 11.78 -3.27
CA ARG A 185 12.21 10.53 -3.73
C ARG A 185 11.42 9.82 -4.81
N LEU A 186 10.11 9.83 -4.70
CA LEU A 186 9.26 9.21 -5.72
C LEU A 186 9.28 10.01 -7.03
N ARG A 187 9.31 11.34 -6.97
CA ARG A 187 9.48 12.17 -8.17
C ARG A 187 10.83 11.93 -8.84
N GLU A 188 11.90 11.82 -8.08
CA GLU A 188 13.24 11.49 -8.59
C GLU A 188 13.24 10.11 -9.25
N LEU A 189 12.70 9.09 -8.57
CA LEU A 189 12.58 7.72 -9.09
C LEU A 189 11.82 7.71 -10.43
N TRP A 190 10.63 8.32 -10.47
CA TRP A 190 9.82 8.33 -11.66
C TRP A 190 10.42 9.16 -12.79
N THR A 191 11.16 10.23 -12.48
CA THR A 191 11.91 11.00 -13.49
C THR A 191 12.90 10.08 -14.22
N VAL A 192 13.66 9.28 -13.50
CA VAL A 192 14.63 8.33 -14.08
C VAL A 192 13.94 7.21 -14.85
N LEU A 193 12.90 6.60 -14.27
CA LEU A 193 12.19 5.49 -14.90
C LEU A 193 11.47 5.93 -16.19
N LEU A 194 10.74 7.04 -16.15
CA LEU A 194 10.02 7.55 -17.31
C LEU A 194 11.01 7.93 -18.43
N ALA A 195 12.15 8.57 -18.11
CA ALA A 195 13.16 8.91 -19.10
C ALA A 195 13.70 7.68 -19.85
N ALA A 196 13.69 6.51 -19.21
CA ALA A 196 14.15 5.26 -19.81
C ALA A 196 13.06 4.57 -20.65
N ILE A 197 11.78 4.64 -20.25
CA ILE A 197 10.75 3.76 -20.83
C ILE A 197 9.78 4.45 -21.78
N VAL A 198 9.64 5.78 -21.72
CA VAL A 198 8.67 6.50 -22.55
C VAL A 198 9.16 6.69 -23.99
N THR A 199 8.23 6.81 -24.92
CA THR A 199 8.50 7.17 -26.31
C THR A 199 9.06 8.60 -26.39
N ASP A 200 9.77 8.95 -27.49
CA ASP A 200 10.31 10.32 -27.68
C ASP A 200 9.19 11.38 -27.65
N ARG A 201 7.99 11.05 -28.12
CA ARG A 201 6.81 11.90 -28.03
C ARG A 201 6.44 12.28 -26.60
N MET A 202 6.63 11.36 -25.65
CA MET A 202 6.25 11.56 -24.24
C MET A 202 7.33 12.19 -23.38
N ARG A 203 8.58 12.29 -23.88
CA ARG A 203 9.67 12.93 -23.11
C ARG A 203 9.36 14.33 -22.61
N PRO A 204 8.74 15.25 -23.39
CA PRO A 204 8.35 16.56 -22.90
C PRO A 204 7.29 16.55 -21.78
N GLU A 205 6.52 15.47 -21.66
CA GLU A 205 5.45 15.32 -20.68
C GLU A 205 5.97 14.84 -19.29
N ILE A 206 7.20 14.35 -19.21
CA ILE A 206 7.76 13.81 -17.96
C ILE A 206 7.62 14.78 -16.79
N PRO A 207 7.96 16.07 -16.90
CA PRO A 207 7.83 17.01 -15.78
C PRO A 207 6.37 17.13 -15.30
N ARG A 208 5.40 17.15 -16.21
CA ARG A 208 3.97 17.21 -15.90
C ARG A 208 3.50 15.94 -15.18
N LEU A 209 3.88 14.77 -15.69
CA LEU A 209 3.53 13.47 -15.11
C LEU A 209 4.10 13.34 -13.68
N VAL A 210 5.35 13.65 -13.49
CA VAL A 210 6.02 13.56 -12.19
C VAL A 210 5.41 14.56 -11.19
N ALA A 211 4.97 15.73 -11.63
CA ALA A 211 4.31 16.71 -10.77
C ALA A 211 2.97 16.23 -10.18
N LEU A 212 2.36 15.17 -10.73
CA LEU A 212 1.17 14.52 -10.13
C LEU A 212 1.48 13.86 -8.78
N ILE A 213 2.75 13.53 -8.53
CA ILE A 213 3.21 12.94 -7.27
C ILE A 213 3.49 14.08 -6.27
N ALA A 214 2.43 14.56 -5.64
CA ALA A 214 2.48 15.63 -4.67
C ALA A 214 1.58 15.33 -3.46
N PRO A 215 1.83 15.91 -2.29
CA PRO A 215 0.89 15.86 -1.18
C PRO A 215 -0.51 16.28 -1.63
N LEU A 216 -1.54 15.64 -1.10
CA LEU A 216 -2.90 16.13 -1.28
C LEU A 216 -2.99 17.52 -0.64
N ALA A 217 -3.60 18.48 -1.35
CA ALA A 217 -3.92 19.76 -0.75
C ALA A 217 -4.79 19.50 0.49
N THR A 218 -4.34 19.92 1.67
CA THR A 218 -5.20 19.96 2.85
C THR A 218 -6.33 20.93 2.54
N GLU A 219 -7.56 20.42 2.48
CA GLU A 219 -8.73 21.29 2.50
C GLU A 219 -8.71 21.99 3.87
N ASP A 220 -8.42 23.31 3.86
CA ASP A 220 -8.53 24.20 5.02
C ASP A 220 -10.01 24.36 5.44
#